data_889f9cc3e27b2b0bfd5e9b78f2a58053
#
_entry.id   889f9cc3e27b2b0bfd5e9b78f2a58053
#
_cell.length_a   1.000
_cell.length_b   1.000
_cell.length_c   1.000
_cell.angle_alpha   90.00
_cell.angle_beta   90.00
_cell.angle_gamma   90.00
#
_symmetry.space_group_name_H-M   'P 1'
#
loop_
_entity.id
_entity.type
_entity.pdbx_description
1 polymer ?
#
loop_
_entity_poly.entity_id
_entity_poly.type
_entity_poly.pdbx_seq_one_letter_code
_entity_poly.pdbx_strand_id
1 'polypeptide(L)'
;MIKIAMLGCDSSHTEAYTELLHDANSEFFGKARVVSLWGENQQQAKEKAALLQIELVANTPEEAIEDADVVFVSGRYGESHFYPAAIAINALKPTYVDKPFANDWKEAKALIDLAKQKNVALCSCTPLLHSKEFNALQIDLQELNGLHSVFVSGPADSTFLQTQQSKKLPFYGVHVSDLTMAICGVGITSVYALKTDKAITAMAQHKSGVHITMNFAYGVKELYDVSIYGTEKVVHCAIDSWGDFYHNTLRYLLENMRTGANSHYSLEQSCESIALLNAIELSIKTNKFVDIEIY
;
A
#
# COMPACT_ATOMS: atom_id res chain seq x y z
N MET A 1 -17.67 -2.18 19.67
CA MET A 1 -17.33 -1.28 18.53
C MET A 1 -15.84 -1.01 18.59
N ILE A 2 -15.12 -1.24 17.50
CA ILE A 2 -13.67 -1.02 17.42
C ILE A 2 -13.41 0.49 17.31
N LYS A 3 -12.54 1.02 18.16
CA LYS A 3 -12.11 2.43 18.13
C LYS A 3 -10.84 2.55 17.28
N ILE A 4 -10.88 3.40 16.26
CA ILE A 4 -9.77 3.62 15.32
C ILE A 4 -9.21 5.03 15.56
N ALA A 5 -7.90 5.14 15.77
CA ALA A 5 -7.16 6.39 15.64
C ALA A 5 -6.67 6.55 14.20
N MET A 6 -6.90 7.71 13.60
CA MET A 6 -6.41 8.05 12.27
C MET A 6 -5.20 9.00 12.40
N LEU A 7 -4.03 8.55 11.96
CA LEU A 7 -2.79 9.34 11.96
C LEU A 7 -2.44 9.74 10.52
N GLY A 8 -2.79 10.97 10.17
CA GLY A 8 -2.70 11.56 8.85
C GLY A 8 -4.02 12.17 8.40
N CYS A 9 -4.01 13.43 7.99
CA CYS A 9 -5.22 14.17 7.62
C CYS A 9 -5.20 14.71 6.18
N ASP A 10 -4.09 14.55 5.46
CA ASP A 10 -3.85 15.13 4.14
C ASP A 10 -4.17 14.17 2.98
N SER A 11 -4.52 12.92 3.27
CA SER A 11 -4.90 11.92 2.28
C SER A 11 -6.42 11.84 2.08
N SER A 12 -6.83 11.53 0.84
CA SER A 12 -8.21 11.16 0.52
C SER A 12 -8.62 9.81 1.11
N HIS A 13 -7.65 8.96 1.48
CA HIS A 13 -7.93 7.68 2.12
C HIS A 13 -8.47 7.85 3.55
N THR A 14 -8.02 8.89 4.27
CA THR A 14 -8.60 9.31 5.55
C THR A 14 -10.10 9.59 5.42
N GLU A 15 -10.51 10.28 4.35
CA GLU A 15 -11.93 10.54 4.04
C GLU A 15 -12.65 9.23 3.72
N ALA A 16 -12.14 8.49 2.74
CA ALA A 16 -12.79 7.28 2.23
C ALA A 16 -13.08 6.24 3.32
N TYR A 17 -12.09 5.95 4.19
CA TYR A 17 -12.30 5.00 5.28
C TYR A 17 -13.22 5.55 6.37
N THR A 18 -13.09 6.84 6.72
CA THR A 18 -13.95 7.44 7.76
C THR A 18 -15.40 7.53 7.32
N GLU A 19 -15.66 7.92 6.08
CA GLU A 19 -17.01 7.96 5.52
C GLU A 19 -17.67 6.58 5.55
N LEU A 20 -16.97 5.53 5.11
CA LEU A 20 -17.47 4.15 5.17
C LEU A 20 -17.80 3.70 6.60
N LEU A 21 -17.03 4.14 7.60
CA LEU A 21 -17.22 3.78 9.00
C LEU A 21 -18.33 4.58 9.69
N HIS A 22 -18.62 5.79 9.22
CA HIS A 22 -19.58 6.69 9.83
C HIS A 22 -20.93 6.74 9.10
N ASP A 23 -21.02 6.25 7.85
CA ASP A 23 -22.29 6.18 7.11
C ASP A 23 -23.23 5.14 7.74
N ALA A 24 -24.41 5.60 8.14
CA ALA A 24 -25.45 4.75 8.75
C ALA A 24 -25.96 3.63 7.82
N ASN A 25 -25.77 3.75 6.51
CA ASN A 25 -26.13 2.73 5.52
C ASN A 25 -24.99 1.75 5.24
N SER A 26 -23.79 1.99 5.76
CA SER A 26 -22.65 1.11 5.59
C SER A 26 -22.74 -0.13 6.47
N GLU A 27 -22.29 -1.27 5.96
CA GLU A 27 -22.17 -2.50 6.77
C GLU A 27 -21.21 -2.37 7.96
N PHE A 28 -20.34 -1.35 7.96
CA PHE A 28 -19.36 -1.09 9.02
C PHE A 28 -19.91 -0.24 10.16
N PHE A 29 -21.05 0.40 9.93
CA PHE A 29 -21.69 1.24 10.95
C PHE A 29 -21.94 0.46 12.24
N GLY A 30 -21.51 1.02 13.36
CA GLY A 30 -21.61 0.38 14.67
C GLY A 30 -20.61 -0.75 14.94
N LYS A 31 -19.88 -1.25 13.92
CA LYS A 31 -18.81 -2.25 14.11
C LYS A 31 -17.48 -1.59 14.48
N ALA A 32 -17.15 -0.48 13.82
CA ALA A 32 -15.97 0.32 14.10
C ALA A 32 -16.25 1.80 13.89
N ARG A 33 -15.42 2.68 14.45
CA ARG A 33 -15.54 4.14 14.34
C ARG A 33 -14.19 4.80 14.47
N VAL A 34 -13.93 5.83 13.68
CA VAL A 34 -12.81 6.74 13.89
C VAL A 34 -13.14 7.65 15.07
N VAL A 35 -12.38 7.55 16.15
CA VAL A 35 -12.61 8.29 17.40
C VAL A 35 -11.67 9.49 17.54
N SER A 36 -10.53 9.46 16.85
CA SER A 36 -9.51 10.50 16.93
C SER A 36 -8.80 10.70 15.59
N LEU A 37 -8.35 11.92 15.35
CA LEU A 37 -7.57 12.30 14.19
C LEU A 37 -6.35 13.12 14.64
N TRP A 38 -5.19 12.76 14.13
CA TRP A 38 -3.99 13.58 14.21
C TRP A 38 -3.46 13.88 12.80
N GLY A 39 -2.87 15.07 12.64
CA GLY A 39 -2.16 15.45 11.42
C GLY A 39 -1.08 16.49 11.74
N GLU A 40 0.02 16.47 10.99
CA GLU A 40 1.10 17.45 11.15
C GLU A 40 0.60 18.90 11.01
N ASN A 41 -0.34 19.13 10.08
CA ASN A 41 -1.03 20.40 9.96
C ASN A 41 -2.30 20.38 10.82
N GLN A 42 -2.23 20.98 11.99
CA GLN A 42 -3.33 21.03 12.96
C GLN A 42 -4.58 21.76 12.45
N GLN A 43 -4.42 22.76 11.60
CA GLN A 43 -5.57 23.45 11.01
C GLN A 43 -6.32 22.53 10.03
N GLN A 44 -5.58 21.84 9.17
CA GLN A 44 -6.13 20.86 8.25
C GLN A 44 -6.79 19.69 8.99
N ALA A 45 -6.19 19.23 10.09
CA ALA A 45 -6.76 18.17 10.93
C ALA A 45 -8.11 18.58 11.52
N LYS A 46 -8.23 19.82 12.02
CA LYS A 46 -9.51 20.38 12.55
C LYS A 46 -10.58 20.47 11.47
N GLU A 47 -10.24 20.97 10.30
CA GLU A 47 -11.16 21.08 9.16
C GLU A 47 -11.65 19.69 8.71
N LYS A 48 -10.72 18.73 8.60
CA LYS A 48 -11.03 17.35 8.23
C LYS A 48 -11.89 16.65 9.28
N ALA A 49 -11.57 16.80 10.56
CA ALA A 49 -12.35 16.22 11.65
C ALA A 49 -13.78 16.77 11.71
N ALA A 50 -13.95 18.08 11.48
CA ALA A 50 -15.27 18.69 11.41
C ALA A 50 -16.10 18.13 10.24
N LEU A 51 -15.48 17.99 9.05
CA LEU A 51 -16.12 17.39 7.87
C LEU A 51 -16.56 15.94 8.12
N LEU A 52 -15.70 15.14 8.75
CA LEU A 52 -15.89 13.71 8.95
C LEU A 52 -16.55 13.35 10.28
N GLN A 53 -16.95 14.34 11.08
CA GLN A 53 -17.57 14.18 12.39
C GLN A 53 -16.72 13.32 13.36
N ILE A 54 -15.39 13.60 13.39
CA ILE A 54 -14.45 13.00 14.34
C ILE A 54 -14.37 13.91 15.57
N GLU A 55 -14.58 13.34 16.75
CA GLU A 55 -14.76 14.12 17.99
C GLU A 55 -13.44 14.69 18.53
N LEU A 56 -12.36 13.89 18.50
CA LEU A 56 -11.04 14.27 19.02
C LEU A 56 -10.09 14.65 17.89
N VAL A 57 -9.59 15.87 17.92
CA VAL A 57 -8.42 16.30 17.15
C VAL A 57 -7.23 16.39 18.09
N ALA A 58 -6.35 15.42 18.01
CA ALA A 58 -5.20 15.30 18.90
C ALA A 58 -4.06 16.23 18.47
N ASN A 59 -3.29 16.74 19.46
CA ASN A 59 -2.11 17.55 19.19
C ASN A 59 -0.87 16.72 18.87
N THR A 60 -0.83 15.48 19.35
CA THR A 60 0.27 14.54 19.11
C THR A 60 -0.27 13.16 18.68
N PRO A 61 0.53 12.34 18.01
CA PRO A 61 0.13 10.96 17.68
C PRO A 61 -0.18 10.14 18.94
N GLU A 62 0.59 10.34 20.02
CA GLU A 62 0.41 9.65 21.30
C GLU A 62 -0.98 9.93 21.89
N GLU A 63 -1.40 11.19 21.90
CA GLU A 63 -2.75 11.60 22.35
C GLU A 63 -3.83 10.93 21.48
N ALA A 64 -3.63 10.90 20.17
CA ALA A 64 -4.59 10.30 19.25
C ALA A 64 -4.87 8.83 19.52
N ILE A 65 -3.82 8.05 19.85
CA ILE A 65 -3.91 6.60 20.01
C ILE A 65 -4.30 6.13 21.41
N GLU A 66 -4.41 7.02 22.39
CA GLU A 66 -4.63 6.68 23.80
C GLU A 66 -5.81 5.74 23.98
N ASP A 67 -6.98 6.14 23.49
CA ASP A 67 -8.24 5.40 23.60
C ASP A 67 -8.56 4.47 22.40
N ALA A 68 -7.63 4.32 21.45
CA ALA A 68 -7.85 3.53 20.26
C ALA A 68 -7.54 2.04 20.47
N ASP A 69 -8.31 1.18 19.83
CA ASP A 69 -8.04 -0.28 19.74
C ASP A 69 -7.08 -0.59 18.58
N VAL A 70 -7.13 0.22 17.51
CA VAL A 70 -6.40 0.04 16.25
C VAL A 70 -5.97 1.39 15.71
N VAL A 71 -4.84 1.45 15.03
CA VAL A 71 -4.30 2.68 14.43
C VAL A 71 -4.21 2.55 12.91
N PHE A 72 -4.73 3.55 12.20
CA PHE A 72 -4.55 3.71 10.76
C PHE A 72 -3.62 4.90 10.52
N VAL A 73 -2.44 4.61 9.97
CA VAL A 73 -1.50 5.64 9.51
C VAL A 73 -1.80 5.92 8.05
N SER A 74 -2.41 7.07 7.78
CA SER A 74 -2.98 7.41 6.49
C SER A 74 -2.46 8.74 5.92
N GLY A 75 -1.25 9.13 6.29
CA GLY A 75 -0.55 10.24 5.65
C GLY A 75 -0.47 10.02 4.14
N ARG A 76 -0.42 11.11 3.36
CA ARG A 76 -0.44 11.01 1.90
C ARG A 76 0.82 10.39 1.32
N TYR A 77 1.97 10.64 1.96
CA TYR A 77 3.29 10.27 1.44
C TYR A 77 4.02 9.31 2.37
N GLY A 78 4.71 8.32 1.81
CA GLY A 78 5.42 7.31 2.59
C GLY A 78 6.44 7.87 3.59
N GLU A 79 6.98 9.07 3.35
CA GLU A 79 7.90 9.75 4.27
C GLU A 79 7.23 10.22 5.58
N SER A 80 5.90 10.37 5.58
CA SER A 80 5.12 10.75 6.78
C SER A 80 4.64 9.55 7.59
N HIS A 81 4.95 8.31 7.17
CA HIS A 81 4.39 7.11 7.79
C HIS A 81 5.25 6.56 8.94
N PHE A 82 6.58 6.64 8.82
CA PHE A 82 7.49 5.98 9.77
C PHE A 82 7.26 6.41 11.21
N TYR A 83 7.25 7.72 11.46
CA TYR A 83 7.16 8.26 12.81
C TYR A 83 5.84 7.88 13.53
N PRO A 84 4.64 8.15 12.96
CA PRO A 84 3.40 7.79 13.64
C PRO A 84 3.19 6.27 13.74
N ALA A 85 3.64 5.49 12.76
CA ALA A 85 3.59 4.03 12.84
C ALA A 85 4.46 3.48 13.98
N ALA A 86 5.68 3.99 14.13
CA ALA A 86 6.57 3.58 15.22
C ALA A 86 5.98 3.90 16.60
N ILE A 87 5.31 5.04 16.76
CA ILE A 87 4.61 5.40 18.01
C ILE A 87 3.50 4.39 18.30
N ALA A 88 2.64 4.09 17.32
CA ALA A 88 1.54 3.15 17.48
C ALA A 88 2.04 1.74 17.86
N ILE A 89 3.07 1.24 17.16
CA ILE A 89 3.66 -0.08 17.44
C ILE A 89 4.30 -0.13 18.83
N ASN A 90 5.02 0.94 19.25
CA ASN A 90 5.59 1.02 20.59
C ASN A 90 4.53 1.05 21.70
N ALA A 91 3.37 1.63 21.41
CA ALA A 91 2.19 1.61 22.29
C ALA A 91 1.39 0.29 22.21
N LEU A 92 1.91 -0.72 21.52
CA LEU A 92 1.30 -2.05 21.34
C LEU A 92 -0.07 -2.01 20.63
N LYS A 93 -0.29 -1.04 19.76
CA LYS A 93 -1.54 -0.91 19.00
C LYS A 93 -1.39 -1.61 17.65
N PRO A 94 -2.31 -2.53 17.28
CA PRO A 94 -2.40 -3.03 15.91
C PRO A 94 -2.44 -1.88 14.90
N THR A 95 -1.57 -1.91 13.89
CA THR A 95 -1.32 -0.76 13.02
C THR A 95 -1.46 -1.13 11.54
N TYR A 96 -2.31 -0.42 10.83
CA TYR A 96 -2.32 -0.37 9.37
C TYR A 96 -1.56 0.87 8.91
N VAL A 97 -0.64 0.69 7.99
CA VAL A 97 0.06 1.79 7.31
C VAL A 97 -0.39 1.82 5.86
N ASP A 98 -0.90 2.94 5.44
CA ASP A 98 -1.38 3.11 4.06
C ASP A 98 -0.22 3.06 3.04
N LYS A 99 -0.57 2.92 1.79
CA LYS A 99 0.41 2.93 0.70
C LYS A 99 0.89 4.37 0.37
N PRO A 100 2.15 4.50 -0.03
CA PRO A 100 3.21 3.50 0.04
C PRO A 100 3.61 3.22 1.48
N PHE A 101 3.99 1.99 1.82
CA PHE A 101 4.38 1.62 3.18
C PHE A 101 5.45 2.55 3.76
N ALA A 102 6.44 2.90 2.95
CA ALA A 102 7.47 3.90 3.21
C ALA A 102 8.02 4.42 1.87
N ASN A 103 8.89 5.42 1.87
CA ASN A 103 9.65 5.80 0.69
C ASN A 103 11.01 5.07 0.58
N ASP A 104 11.56 4.63 1.69
CA ASP A 104 12.81 3.85 1.77
C ASP A 104 12.52 2.48 2.40
N TRP A 105 12.99 1.42 1.74
CA TRP A 105 12.79 0.06 2.22
C TRP A 105 13.42 -0.20 3.61
N LYS A 106 14.44 0.56 4.01
CA LYS A 106 15.04 0.46 5.36
C LYS A 106 14.08 0.91 6.44
N GLU A 107 13.28 1.95 6.16
CA GLU A 107 12.20 2.38 7.06
C GLU A 107 11.11 1.32 7.15
N ALA A 108 10.67 0.77 6.01
CA ALA A 108 9.72 -0.33 5.99
C ALA A 108 10.21 -1.53 6.81
N LYS A 109 11.47 -1.94 6.60
CA LYS A 109 12.09 -3.03 7.37
C LYS A 109 12.17 -2.72 8.86
N ALA A 110 12.54 -1.50 9.24
CA ALA A 110 12.64 -1.10 10.65
C ALA A 110 11.26 -1.17 11.34
N LEU A 111 10.17 -0.79 10.67
CA LEU A 111 8.81 -0.94 11.19
C LEU A 111 8.42 -2.42 11.36
N ILE A 112 8.77 -3.26 10.39
CA ILE A 112 8.52 -4.71 10.45
C ILE A 112 9.28 -5.34 11.63
N ASP A 113 10.57 -5.02 11.78
CA ASP A 113 11.40 -5.54 12.85
C ASP A 113 10.88 -5.08 14.24
N LEU A 114 10.44 -3.82 14.34
CA LEU A 114 9.82 -3.28 15.54
C LEU A 114 8.50 -4.00 15.88
N ALA A 115 7.64 -4.20 14.89
CA ALA A 115 6.37 -4.90 15.08
C ALA A 115 6.56 -6.36 15.50
N LYS A 116 7.53 -7.05 14.89
CA LYS A 116 7.93 -8.41 15.30
C LYS A 116 8.46 -8.43 16.72
N GLN A 117 9.37 -7.51 17.09
CA GLN A 117 9.92 -7.40 18.43
C GLN A 117 8.85 -7.15 19.50
N LYS A 118 7.85 -6.33 19.17
CA LYS A 118 6.75 -5.98 20.09
C LYS A 118 5.59 -6.97 20.04
N ASN A 119 5.59 -7.91 19.11
CA ASN A 119 4.49 -8.84 18.84
C ASN A 119 3.19 -8.09 18.56
N VAL A 120 3.25 -7.07 17.72
CA VAL A 120 2.12 -6.22 17.31
C VAL A 120 1.74 -6.53 15.86
N ALA A 121 0.45 -6.63 15.58
CA ALA A 121 -0.05 -6.78 14.23
C ALA A 121 0.25 -5.51 13.41
N LEU A 122 0.88 -5.69 12.26
CA LEU A 122 1.18 -4.62 11.29
C LEU A 122 0.77 -5.10 9.91
N CYS A 123 0.17 -4.24 9.10
CA CYS A 123 -0.04 -4.51 7.69
C CYS A 123 0.06 -3.24 6.84
N SER A 124 0.41 -3.41 5.57
CA SER A 124 0.42 -2.37 4.56
C SER A 124 0.25 -3.01 3.19
N CYS A 125 -0.60 -2.45 2.35
CA CYS A 125 -0.78 -2.88 0.97
C CYS A 125 -1.51 -1.82 0.15
N THR A 126 -1.43 -1.95 -1.18
CA THR A 126 -2.34 -1.20 -2.05
C THR A 126 -3.77 -1.72 -1.94
N PRO A 127 -4.79 -0.84 -1.89
CA PRO A 127 -6.19 -1.26 -1.93
C PRO A 127 -6.57 -2.07 -3.19
N LEU A 128 -5.80 -1.97 -4.28
CA LEU A 128 -6.04 -2.72 -5.51
C LEU A 128 -6.04 -4.24 -5.31
N LEU A 129 -5.31 -4.75 -4.30
CA LEU A 129 -5.28 -6.17 -3.95
C LEU A 129 -6.63 -6.68 -3.42
N HIS A 130 -7.54 -5.78 -3.08
CA HIS A 130 -8.87 -6.10 -2.60
C HIS A 130 -9.97 -5.76 -3.64
N SER A 131 -9.57 -5.40 -4.87
CA SER A 131 -10.52 -5.21 -5.98
C SER A 131 -11.15 -6.55 -6.38
N LYS A 132 -12.37 -6.50 -6.93
CA LYS A 132 -13.04 -7.72 -7.44
C LYS A 132 -12.26 -8.36 -8.59
N GLU A 133 -11.62 -7.55 -9.43
CA GLU A 133 -10.80 -8.01 -10.55
C GLU A 133 -9.57 -8.77 -10.06
N PHE A 134 -8.86 -8.24 -9.05
CA PHE A 134 -7.71 -8.92 -8.48
C PHE A 134 -8.11 -10.20 -7.72
N ASN A 135 -9.24 -10.18 -7.02
CA ASN A 135 -9.77 -11.39 -6.37
C ASN A 135 -10.09 -12.50 -7.39
N ALA A 136 -10.65 -12.15 -8.56
CA ALA A 136 -10.87 -13.09 -9.65
C ALA A 136 -9.54 -13.62 -10.21
N LEU A 137 -8.55 -12.73 -10.40
CA LEU A 137 -7.20 -13.10 -10.83
C LEU A 137 -6.54 -14.11 -9.89
N GLN A 138 -6.72 -13.95 -8.57
CA GLN A 138 -6.15 -14.89 -7.58
C GLN A 138 -6.68 -16.32 -7.75
N ILE A 139 -7.94 -16.49 -8.17
CA ILE A 139 -8.52 -17.82 -8.47
C ILE A 139 -7.81 -18.40 -9.70
N ASP A 140 -7.67 -17.62 -10.76
CA ASP A 140 -6.98 -18.04 -11.97
C ASP A 140 -5.51 -18.42 -11.72
N LEU A 141 -4.84 -17.71 -10.81
CA LEU A 141 -3.45 -18.00 -10.42
C LEU A 141 -3.30 -19.37 -9.73
N GLN A 142 -4.30 -19.79 -8.93
CA GLN A 142 -4.28 -21.11 -8.28
C GLN A 142 -4.36 -22.25 -9.29
N GLU A 143 -4.97 -22.00 -10.45
CA GLU A 143 -5.09 -22.97 -11.54
C GLU A 143 -3.95 -22.88 -12.56
N LEU A 144 -3.03 -21.93 -12.38
CA LEU A 144 -1.93 -21.71 -13.31
C LEU A 144 -0.81 -22.72 -13.07
N ASN A 145 -0.60 -23.62 -14.03
CA ASN A 145 0.54 -24.54 -14.01
C ASN A 145 1.83 -23.81 -14.43
N GLY A 146 2.70 -23.54 -13.44
CA GLY A 146 3.99 -22.87 -13.66
C GLY A 146 3.84 -21.41 -14.08
N LEU A 147 4.60 -20.54 -13.49
CA LEU A 147 4.67 -19.12 -13.81
C LEU A 147 5.94 -18.85 -14.61
N HIS A 148 5.81 -18.35 -15.84
CA HIS A 148 6.94 -18.06 -16.73
C HIS A 148 7.27 -16.58 -16.80
N SER A 149 6.28 -15.75 -17.06
CA SER A 149 6.49 -14.30 -17.11
C SER A 149 5.26 -13.51 -16.65
N VAL A 150 5.52 -12.34 -16.11
CA VAL A 150 4.50 -11.40 -15.58
C VAL A 150 4.76 -10.02 -16.16
N PHE A 151 3.69 -9.40 -16.65
CA PHE A 151 3.69 -8.03 -17.14
C PHE A 151 2.67 -7.24 -16.33
N VAL A 152 3.11 -6.16 -15.67
CA VAL A 152 2.24 -5.28 -14.91
C VAL A 152 2.42 -3.87 -15.41
N SER A 153 1.35 -3.20 -15.77
CA SER A 153 1.38 -1.82 -16.24
C SER A 153 0.38 -0.96 -15.47
N GLY A 154 0.75 0.28 -15.21
CA GLY A 154 -0.11 1.26 -14.55
C GLY A 154 0.48 2.66 -14.57
N PRO A 155 -0.21 3.66 -14.00
CA PRO A 155 0.30 5.02 -13.92
C PRO A 155 1.51 5.13 -12.99
N ALA A 156 2.46 6.00 -13.38
CA ALA A 156 3.63 6.35 -12.59
C ALA A 156 3.36 7.54 -11.66
N ASP A 157 2.36 8.35 -11.98
CA ASP A 157 2.03 9.60 -11.30
C ASP A 157 0.52 9.79 -11.19
N SER A 158 0.13 10.66 -10.28
CA SER A 158 -1.25 11.10 -10.18
C SER A 158 -1.51 12.25 -11.16
N THR A 159 -2.59 12.17 -11.92
CA THR A 159 -3.05 13.29 -12.74
C THR A 159 -3.61 14.45 -11.89
N PHE A 160 -3.97 14.19 -10.64
CA PHE A 160 -4.60 15.16 -9.72
C PHE A 160 -3.59 15.90 -8.83
N LEU A 161 -2.40 15.34 -8.61
CA LEU A 161 -1.39 15.88 -7.70
C LEU A 161 -0.06 16.11 -8.44
N GLN A 162 0.39 17.37 -8.42
CA GLN A 162 1.62 17.79 -9.09
C GLN A 162 2.65 18.37 -8.10
N THR A 163 2.81 17.71 -6.93
CA THR A 163 3.85 18.05 -5.95
C THR A 163 5.18 17.36 -6.28
N GLN A 164 6.27 17.78 -5.65
CA GLN A 164 7.54 17.08 -5.80
C GLN A 164 7.50 15.66 -5.24
N GLN A 165 6.78 15.46 -4.12
CA GLN A 165 6.60 14.16 -3.49
C GLN A 165 5.76 13.22 -4.35
N SER A 166 4.70 13.73 -5.00
CA SER A 166 3.86 12.91 -5.89
C SER A 166 4.56 12.47 -7.17
N LYS A 167 5.72 13.06 -7.49
CA LYS A 167 6.57 12.66 -8.62
C LYS A 167 7.58 11.57 -8.29
N LYS A 168 7.75 11.23 -7.00
CA LYS A 168 8.57 10.09 -6.60
C LYS A 168 7.88 8.78 -7.01
N LEU A 169 8.66 7.86 -7.55
CA LEU A 169 8.11 6.59 -8.05
C LEU A 169 7.30 5.81 -6.98
N PRO A 170 7.69 5.73 -5.70
CA PRO A 170 6.92 5.03 -4.69
C PRO A 170 5.49 5.56 -4.50
N PHE A 171 5.19 6.82 -4.82
CA PHE A 171 3.88 7.40 -4.55
C PHE A 171 2.73 6.73 -5.32
N TYR A 172 2.89 6.49 -6.63
CA TYR A 172 1.92 5.82 -7.49
C TYR A 172 2.42 4.49 -8.05
N GLY A 173 3.72 4.40 -8.32
CA GLY A 173 4.34 3.16 -8.79
C GLY A 173 4.20 1.99 -7.81
N VAL A 174 3.94 2.27 -6.52
CA VAL A 174 3.67 1.23 -5.53
C VAL A 174 2.51 0.31 -5.92
N HIS A 175 1.51 0.82 -6.63
CA HIS A 175 0.41 -0.02 -7.10
C HIS A 175 0.87 -1.10 -8.07
N VAL A 176 1.74 -0.74 -9.04
CA VAL A 176 2.34 -1.69 -9.99
C VAL A 176 3.27 -2.66 -9.27
N SER A 177 4.09 -2.15 -8.35
CA SER A 177 5.02 -2.97 -7.57
C SER A 177 4.28 -3.95 -6.64
N ASP A 178 3.26 -3.50 -5.90
CA ASP A 178 2.48 -4.37 -5.00
C ASP A 178 1.73 -5.45 -5.77
N LEU A 179 1.12 -5.12 -6.93
CA LEU A 179 0.51 -6.13 -7.81
C LEU A 179 1.55 -7.17 -8.27
N THR A 180 2.74 -6.72 -8.64
CA THR A 180 3.85 -7.61 -9.01
C THR A 180 4.23 -8.53 -7.86
N MET A 181 4.41 -7.99 -6.67
CA MET A 181 4.77 -8.76 -5.47
C MET A 181 3.65 -9.73 -5.05
N ALA A 182 2.39 -9.35 -5.21
CA ALA A 182 1.26 -10.22 -4.89
C ALA A 182 1.16 -11.42 -5.83
N ILE A 183 1.62 -11.28 -7.07
CA ILE A 183 1.62 -12.35 -8.09
C ILE A 183 2.87 -13.23 -7.96
N CYS A 184 4.05 -12.62 -7.83
CA CYS A 184 5.33 -13.34 -7.90
C CYS A 184 5.83 -13.81 -6.52
N GLY A 185 5.34 -13.23 -5.43
CA GLY A 185 5.91 -13.42 -4.10
C GLY A 185 7.23 -12.66 -3.91
N VAL A 186 7.90 -12.91 -2.78
CA VAL A 186 9.22 -12.38 -2.47
C VAL A 186 10.33 -13.15 -3.20
N GLY A 187 11.37 -12.44 -3.62
CA GLY A 187 12.54 -13.04 -4.22
C GLY A 187 12.99 -12.42 -5.53
N ILE A 188 12.68 -11.14 -5.74
CA ILE A 188 13.29 -10.38 -6.84
C ILE A 188 14.76 -10.17 -6.50
N THR A 189 15.63 -10.59 -7.41
CA THR A 189 17.08 -10.57 -7.20
C THR A 189 17.76 -9.36 -7.80
N SER A 190 17.27 -8.88 -8.94
CA SER A 190 17.83 -7.71 -9.60
C SER A 190 16.81 -7.03 -10.53
N VAL A 191 17.04 -5.76 -10.84
CA VAL A 191 16.21 -4.99 -11.76
C VAL A 191 17.07 -4.09 -12.65
N TYR A 192 16.65 -3.95 -13.91
CA TYR A 192 17.14 -2.94 -14.85
C TYR A 192 15.97 -2.10 -15.35
N ALA A 193 16.14 -0.78 -15.40
CA ALA A 193 15.07 0.13 -15.79
C ALA A 193 15.54 1.20 -16.78
N LEU A 194 14.65 1.51 -17.72
CA LEU A 194 14.78 2.59 -18.68
C LEU A 194 13.68 3.63 -18.45
N LYS A 195 14.05 4.91 -18.53
CA LYS A 195 13.13 6.03 -18.40
C LYS A 195 13.09 6.86 -19.66
N THR A 196 11.88 7.21 -20.08
CA THR A 196 11.58 8.20 -21.11
C THR A 196 10.69 9.30 -20.52
N ASP A 197 10.32 10.29 -21.32
CA ASP A 197 9.34 11.32 -20.92
C ASP A 197 7.92 10.77 -20.76
N LYS A 198 7.65 9.57 -21.25
CA LYS A 198 6.32 8.94 -21.24
C LYS A 198 6.17 7.82 -20.24
N ALA A 199 7.25 7.13 -19.93
CA ALA A 199 7.17 5.97 -19.05
C ALA A 199 8.55 5.58 -18.46
N ILE A 200 8.48 4.78 -17.39
CA ILE A 200 9.57 3.93 -16.93
C ILE A 200 9.18 2.49 -17.28
N THR A 201 10.09 1.77 -17.93
CA THR A 201 9.98 0.32 -18.13
C THR A 201 11.07 -0.37 -17.33
N ALA A 202 10.71 -1.32 -16.49
CA ALA A 202 11.63 -2.08 -15.67
C ALA A 202 11.51 -3.58 -15.96
N MET A 203 12.65 -4.26 -16.05
CA MET A 203 12.77 -5.71 -16.16
C MET A 203 13.43 -6.25 -14.90
N ALA A 204 12.78 -7.15 -14.19
CA ALA A 204 13.29 -7.75 -12.97
C ALA A 204 13.48 -9.27 -13.12
N GLN A 205 14.48 -9.80 -12.42
CA GLN A 205 14.74 -11.21 -12.28
C GLN A 205 14.23 -11.70 -10.92
N HIS A 206 13.59 -12.85 -10.92
CA HIS A 206 13.11 -13.48 -9.69
C HIS A 206 13.87 -14.81 -9.46
N LYS A 207 14.14 -15.15 -8.22
CA LYS A 207 14.86 -16.39 -7.82
C LYS A 207 14.24 -17.68 -8.38
N SER A 208 12.94 -17.68 -8.70
CA SER A 208 12.26 -18.81 -9.33
C SER A 208 12.50 -18.92 -10.84
N GLY A 209 13.20 -17.96 -11.45
CA GLY A 209 13.38 -17.87 -12.91
C GLY A 209 12.27 -17.17 -13.67
N VAL A 210 11.24 -16.67 -12.98
CA VAL A 210 10.16 -15.89 -13.60
C VAL A 210 10.72 -14.57 -14.12
N HIS A 211 10.36 -14.21 -15.37
CA HIS A 211 10.65 -12.90 -15.94
C HIS A 211 9.54 -11.91 -15.63
N ILE A 212 9.92 -10.76 -15.09
CA ILE A 212 8.98 -9.71 -14.68
C ILE A 212 9.25 -8.45 -15.50
N THR A 213 8.21 -7.92 -16.12
CA THR A 213 8.25 -6.62 -16.79
C THR A 213 7.20 -5.70 -16.18
N MET A 214 7.63 -4.52 -15.77
CA MET A 214 6.76 -3.49 -15.22
C MET A 214 6.82 -2.24 -16.08
N ASN A 215 5.66 -1.60 -16.28
CA ASN A 215 5.58 -0.33 -16.99
C ASN A 215 4.84 0.69 -16.13
N PHE A 216 5.47 1.82 -15.90
CA PHE A 216 4.97 2.95 -15.13
C PHE A 216 4.78 4.12 -16.10
N ALA A 217 3.56 4.35 -16.54
CA ALA A 217 3.24 5.36 -17.56
C ALA A 217 2.88 6.71 -16.94
N TYR A 218 3.36 7.80 -17.52
CA TYR A 218 3.07 9.16 -17.06
C TYR A 218 1.85 9.77 -17.77
N GLY A 219 1.00 10.48 -17.00
CA GLY A 219 -0.11 11.24 -17.54
C GLY A 219 -1.20 10.38 -18.21
N VAL A 220 -1.35 9.13 -17.81
CA VAL A 220 -2.36 8.22 -18.32
C VAL A 220 -3.53 8.09 -17.34
N LYS A 221 -4.66 7.55 -17.83
CA LYS A 221 -5.79 7.18 -16.99
C LYS A 221 -5.34 6.14 -15.95
N GLU A 222 -5.89 6.23 -14.76
CA GLU A 222 -5.69 5.26 -13.69
C GLU A 222 -6.36 3.92 -14.05
N LEU A 223 -5.62 3.11 -14.76
CA LEU A 223 -5.95 1.75 -15.16
C LEU A 223 -4.71 0.90 -14.94
N TYR A 224 -4.88 -0.25 -14.31
CA TYR A 224 -3.79 -1.22 -14.12
C TYR A 224 -4.08 -2.45 -14.95
N ASP A 225 -3.09 -2.90 -15.71
CA ASP A 225 -3.18 -4.07 -16.57
C ASP A 225 -2.16 -5.12 -16.14
N VAL A 226 -2.59 -6.37 -16.08
CA VAL A 226 -1.79 -7.52 -15.68
C VAL A 226 -1.93 -8.59 -16.75
N SER A 227 -0.78 -9.09 -17.24
CA SER A 227 -0.71 -10.25 -18.14
C SER A 227 0.25 -11.27 -17.57
N ILE A 228 -0.21 -12.50 -17.38
CA ILE A 228 0.53 -13.59 -16.75
C ILE A 228 0.59 -14.77 -17.69
N TYR A 229 1.81 -15.24 -17.99
CA TYR A 229 2.06 -16.38 -18.84
C TYR A 229 2.42 -17.58 -17.98
N GLY A 230 1.55 -18.56 -17.94
CA GLY A 230 1.83 -19.88 -17.38
C GLY A 230 2.20 -20.90 -18.45
N THR A 231 2.42 -22.14 -18.04
CA THR A 231 2.80 -23.22 -18.96
C THR A 231 1.68 -23.52 -19.97
N GLU A 232 0.43 -23.48 -19.56
CA GLU A 232 -0.70 -23.95 -20.37
C GLU A 232 -1.69 -22.85 -20.74
N LYS A 233 -1.70 -21.74 -19.99
CA LYS A 233 -2.64 -20.63 -20.24
C LYS A 233 -2.00 -19.26 -20.01
N VAL A 234 -2.61 -18.25 -20.63
CA VAL A 234 -2.32 -16.84 -20.36
C VAL A 234 -3.54 -16.24 -19.65
N VAL A 235 -3.28 -15.50 -18.60
CA VAL A 235 -4.31 -14.79 -17.83
C VAL A 235 -4.12 -13.30 -18.01
N HIS A 236 -5.23 -12.58 -18.20
CA HIS A 236 -5.27 -11.13 -18.30
C HIS A 236 -6.24 -10.57 -17.27
N CYS A 237 -5.84 -9.48 -16.64
CA CYS A 237 -6.67 -8.74 -15.68
C CYS A 237 -6.46 -7.24 -15.87
N ALA A 238 -7.56 -6.52 -16.08
CA ALA A 238 -7.57 -5.05 -16.06
C ALA A 238 -8.33 -4.59 -14.81
N ILE A 239 -7.70 -3.76 -13.98
CA ILE A 239 -8.28 -3.22 -12.75
C ILE A 239 -8.62 -1.75 -13.00
N ASP A 240 -9.90 -1.43 -13.11
CA ASP A 240 -10.40 -0.08 -13.37
C ASP A 240 -11.57 0.34 -12.45
N SER A 241 -12.05 -0.56 -11.60
CA SER A 241 -13.18 -0.29 -10.71
C SER A 241 -12.73 0.33 -9.40
N TRP A 242 -12.81 1.65 -9.32
CA TRP A 242 -12.47 2.45 -8.15
C TRP A 242 -13.52 2.40 -7.03
N GLY A 243 -14.68 1.72 -7.25
CA GLY A 243 -15.82 1.79 -6.32
C GLY A 243 -15.66 0.94 -5.05
N ASP A 244 -15.14 -0.27 -5.17
CA ASP A 244 -15.30 -1.27 -4.11
C ASP A 244 -14.01 -1.59 -3.33
N PHE A 245 -12.84 -1.19 -3.80
CA PHE A 245 -11.59 -1.63 -3.19
C PHE A 245 -11.36 -1.03 -1.79
N TYR A 246 -11.76 0.22 -1.51
CA TYR A 246 -11.68 0.77 -0.14
C TYR A 246 -12.60 0.03 0.82
N HIS A 247 -13.82 -0.28 0.37
CA HIS A 247 -14.79 -1.05 1.12
C HIS A 247 -14.25 -2.46 1.45
N ASN A 248 -13.72 -3.15 0.45
CA ASN A 248 -13.15 -4.48 0.62
C ASN A 248 -11.86 -4.46 1.47
N THR A 249 -11.02 -3.44 1.30
CA THR A 249 -9.84 -3.24 2.15
C THR A 249 -10.23 -3.04 3.60
N LEU A 250 -11.24 -2.19 3.86
CA LEU A 250 -11.72 -1.94 5.22
C LEU A 250 -12.29 -3.22 5.87
N ARG A 251 -13.07 -4.02 5.11
CA ARG A 251 -13.55 -5.31 5.59
C ARG A 251 -12.39 -6.21 5.99
N TYR A 252 -11.41 -6.37 5.10
CA TYR A 252 -10.22 -7.14 5.36
C TYR A 252 -9.47 -6.65 6.61
N LEU A 253 -9.26 -5.34 6.76
CA LEU A 253 -8.56 -4.75 7.91
C LEU A 253 -9.30 -5.02 9.22
N LEU A 254 -10.62 -4.81 9.27
CA LEU A 254 -11.42 -5.03 10.48
C LEU A 254 -11.46 -6.50 10.91
N GLU A 255 -11.41 -7.43 9.97
CA GLU A 255 -11.40 -8.86 10.24
C GLU A 255 -10.03 -9.36 10.74
N ASN A 256 -8.93 -8.82 10.20
CA ASN A 256 -7.61 -9.42 10.35
C ASN A 256 -6.66 -8.65 11.28
N MET A 257 -6.76 -7.33 11.40
CA MET A 257 -5.80 -6.55 12.17
C MET A 257 -5.75 -6.91 13.66
N ARG A 258 -6.86 -7.27 14.26
CA ARG A 258 -6.90 -7.64 15.69
C ARG A 258 -6.37 -9.04 15.97
N THR A 259 -6.46 -9.92 15.00
CA THR A 259 -6.10 -11.34 15.16
C THR A 259 -4.68 -11.63 14.68
N GLY A 260 -4.07 -10.74 13.92
CA GLY A 260 -2.82 -11.00 13.21
C GLY A 260 -2.95 -12.12 12.18
N ALA A 261 -4.20 -12.48 11.84
CA ALA A 261 -4.46 -13.56 10.90
C ALA A 261 -3.96 -13.20 9.50
N ASN A 262 -3.50 -14.20 8.79
CA ASN A 262 -2.77 -14.15 7.54
C ASN A 262 -3.30 -13.12 6.55
N SER A 263 -2.48 -12.14 6.29
CA SER A 263 -2.61 -11.25 5.14
C SER A 263 -2.34 -12.07 3.87
N HIS A 264 -3.18 -11.91 2.85
CA HIS A 264 -2.89 -12.42 1.50
C HIS A 264 -1.65 -11.74 0.89
N TYR A 265 -1.17 -10.70 1.54
CA TYR A 265 -0.01 -9.91 1.17
C TYR A 265 0.86 -9.69 2.42
N SER A 266 2.04 -10.26 2.45
CA SER A 266 2.91 -10.24 3.62
C SER A 266 3.66 -8.92 3.76
N LEU A 267 4.14 -8.64 4.98
CA LEU A 267 4.99 -7.48 5.23
C LEU A 267 6.33 -7.56 4.47
N GLU A 268 6.83 -8.76 4.25
CA GLU A 268 8.01 -9.00 3.43
C GLU A 268 7.76 -8.60 1.98
N GLN A 269 6.58 -8.89 1.41
CA GLN A 269 6.18 -8.42 0.08
C GLN A 269 6.07 -6.90 0.04
N SER A 270 5.46 -6.26 1.05
CA SER A 270 5.38 -4.80 1.15
C SER A 270 6.78 -4.16 1.20
N CYS A 271 7.70 -4.72 1.96
CA CYS A 271 9.08 -4.24 2.07
C CYS A 271 9.83 -4.39 0.74
N GLU A 272 9.74 -5.58 0.12
CA GLU A 272 10.40 -5.84 -1.17
C GLU A 272 9.81 -4.99 -2.30
N SER A 273 8.51 -4.68 -2.25
CA SER A 273 7.87 -3.73 -3.16
C SER A 273 8.55 -2.36 -3.12
N ILE A 274 8.81 -1.82 -1.93
CA ILE A 274 9.52 -0.53 -1.79
C ILE A 274 10.98 -0.66 -2.23
N ALA A 275 11.67 -1.74 -1.87
CA ALA A 275 13.06 -1.96 -2.30
C ALA A 275 13.19 -2.06 -3.82
N LEU A 276 12.24 -2.72 -4.48
CA LEU A 276 12.15 -2.79 -5.93
C LEU A 276 12.03 -1.39 -6.56
N LEU A 277 11.15 -0.54 -6.03
CA LEU A 277 10.99 0.83 -6.51
C LEU A 277 12.26 1.68 -6.30
N ASN A 278 12.91 1.54 -5.14
CA ASN A 278 14.18 2.21 -4.87
C ASN A 278 15.30 1.71 -5.83
N ALA A 279 15.34 0.41 -6.10
CA ALA A 279 16.31 -0.16 -7.06
C ALA A 279 16.02 0.28 -8.50
N ILE A 280 14.76 0.43 -8.91
CA ILE A 280 14.37 1.00 -10.20
C ILE A 280 14.89 2.43 -10.34
N GLU A 281 14.69 3.29 -9.34
CA GLU A 281 15.21 4.67 -9.35
C GLU A 281 16.74 4.71 -9.42
N LEU A 282 17.42 3.79 -8.72
CA LEU A 282 18.88 3.68 -8.78
C LEU A 282 19.36 3.16 -10.14
N SER A 283 18.68 2.19 -10.73
CA SER A 283 18.97 1.66 -12.05
C SER A 283 18.89 2.76 -13.14
N ILE A 284 17.84 3.58 -13.07
CA ILE A 284 17.68 4.73 -13.97
C ILE A 284 18.87 5.70 -13.85
N LYS A 285 19.31 5.99 -12.61
CA LYS A 285 20.44 6.92 -12.37
C LYS A 285 21.78 6.36 -12.83
N THR A 286 22.00 5.07 -12.68
CA THR A 286 23.28 4.42 -12.95
C THR A 286 23.36 3.76 -14.31
N ASN A 287 22.22 3.56 -14.98
CA ASN A 287 22.08 2.79 -16.22
C ASN A 287 22.68 1.37 -16.11
N LYS A 288 22.45 0.70 -14.97
CA LYS A 288 22.94 -0.65 -14.66
C LYS A 288 21.85 -1.49 -14.02
N PHE A 289 22.03 -2.82 -14.07
CA PHE A 289 21.31 -3.70 -13.17
C PHE A 289 21.62 -3.34 -11.71
N VAL A 290 20.62 -3.39 -10.88
CA VAL A 290 20.72 -3.15 -9.43
C VAL A 290 20.21 -4.40 -8.72
N ASP A 291 21.05 -4.96 -7.85
CA ASP A 291 20.68 -6.09 -7.02
C ASP A 291 19.78 -5.63 -5.87
N ILE A 292 18.86 -6.52 -5.46
CA ILE A 292 17.94 -6.28 -4.36
C ILE A 292 18.31 -7.23 -3.22
N GLU A 293 18.94 -6.69 -2.18
CA GLU A 293 19.37 -7.41 -0.99
C GLU A 293 18.67 -6.79 0.23
N ILE A 294 17.60 -7.44 0.72
CA ILE A 294 16.80 -6.94 1.86
C ILE A 294 17.09 -7.77 3.13
N TYR A 295 17.45 -9.05 2.98
CA TYR A 295 17.57 -10.03 4.06
C TYR A 295 18.91 -10.76 4.04
#